data_b38d38d9935ed764c2ef88ba9a16a651
#
_entry.id   b38d38d9935ed764c2ef88ba9a16a651
#
_cell.length_a   1.000
_cell.length_b   1.000
_cell.length_c   1.000
_cell.angle_alpha   90.00
_cell.angle_beta   90.00
_cell.angle_gamma   90.00
#
_symmetry.space_group_name_H-M   'P 1'
#
loop_
_entity.id
_entity.type
_entity.pdbx_description
1 polymer ?
#
loop_
_entity_poly.entity_id
_entity_poly.type
_entity_poly.pdbx_seq_one_letter_code
_entity_poly.pdbx_strand_id
1 'polypeptide(L)'
;MKYYLAMDVGGTSIKYGVVNDQGKIINTDKIVTPDSLEKMYQAMGEIYHNCNYEVTGIALSMPGAVNSEVGNIEGASALDYIHGPNIKEDLQKRFNTKVSIENDANCAALAEVWKGSGSDVDDCMFIVSGTWIGGAVVKDRMIHKGKHLHGGEFGYMVALNDLDNDSYISWSTAGSTVATVKGVAKELGVDYQTLDGKVIFDQAQDNPIY
;
A
#
# COMPACT_ATOMS: atom_id res chain seq x y z
N MET A 1 6.15 24.94 11.94
CA MET A 1 5.33 23.77 11.51
C MET A 1 5.88 23.39 10.15
N LYS A 2 6.26 22.11 9.98
CA LYS A 2 6.77 21.60 8.71
C LYS A 2 5.63 20.90 7.98
N TYR A 3 5.64 20.99 6.65
CA TYR A 3 4.68 20.32 5.80
C TYR A 3 5.39 19.31 4.89
N TYR A 4 4.70 18.24 4.57
CA TYR A 4 5.17 17.16 3.70
C TYR A 4 4.08 16.86 2.68
N LEU A 5 4.47 16.62 1.45
CA LEU A 5 3.57 16.12 0.42
C LEU A 5 3.62 14.58 0.47
N ALA A 6 2.52 13.97 0.84
CA ALA A 6 2.38 12.52 0.86
C ALA A 6 1.65 12.05 -0.39
N MET A 7 2.13 11.00 -1.02
CA MET A 7 1.50 10.36 -2.18
C MET A 7 1.43 8.85 -1.94
N ASP A 8 0.26 8.26 -2.10
CA ASP A 8 0.00 6.83 -2.02
C ASP A 8 -0.29 6.31 -3.43
N VAL A 9 0.66 5.58 -4.00
CA VAL A 9 0.63 5.12 -5.38
C VAL A 9 0.02 3.72 -5.42
N GLY A 10 -1.24 3.65 -5.80
CA GLY A 10 -1.92 2.37 -6.03
C GLY A 10 -2.02 2.03 -7.52
N GLY A 11 -2.40 0.79 -7.83
CA GLY A 11 -2.58 0.32 -9.22
C GLY A 11 -3.65 1.08 -10.00
N THR A 12 -4.64 1.66 -9.33
CA THR A 12 -5.78 2.35 -9.97
C THR A 12 -5.73 3.86 -9.78
N SER A 13 -5.26 4.34 -8.64
CA SER A 13 -5.22 5.77 -8.32
C SER A 13 -4.00 6.11 -7.48
N ILE A 14 -3.49 7.32 -7.66
CA ILE A 14 -2.54 7.98 -6.77
C ILE A 14 -3.37 8.92 -5.90
N LYS A 15 -3.41 8.63 -4.59
CA LYS A 15 -3.96 9.54 -3.60
C LYS A 15 -2.83 10.41 -3.08
N TYR A 16 -3.11 11.67 -2.83
CA TYR A 16 -2.09 12.57 -2.33
C TYR A 16 -2.69 13.62 -1.39
N GLY A 17 -1.82 14.24 -0.61
CA GLY A 17 -2.23 15.29 0.30
C GLY A 17 -1.07 15.89 1.05
N VAL A 18 -1.33 16.99 1.72
CA VAL A 18 -0.36 17.67 2.59
C VAL A 18 -0.58 17.23 4.04
N VAL A 19 0.50 16.82 4.68
CA VAL A 19 0.51 16.40 6.09
C VAL A 19 1.53 17.26 6.85
N ASN A 20 1.21 17.68 8.06
CA ASN A 20 2.16 18.41 8.89
C ASN A 20 3.03 17.49 9.76
N ASP A 21 4.03 18.07 10.43
CA ASP A 21 4.95 17.37 11.34
C ASP A 21 4.29 16.76 12.59
N GLN A 22 3.00 17.02 12.81
CA GLN A 22 2.19 16.40 13.87
C GLN A 22 1.31 15.27 13.35
N GLY A 23 1.37 14.94 12.05
CA GLY A 23 0.54 13.92 11.42
C GLY A 23 -0.88 14.38 11.07
N LYS A 24 -1.16 15.70 11.15
CA LYS A 24 -2.46 16.22 10.73
C LYS A 24 -2.51 16.35 9.21
N ILE A 25 -3.50 15.71 8.61
CA ILE A 25 -3.82 15.85 7.19
C ILE A 25 -4.49 17.21 6.98
N ILE A 26 -3.95 18.00 6.06
CA ILE A 26 -4.42 19.34 5.74
C ILE A 26 -5.42 19.31 4.59
N ASN A 27 -5.09 18.60 3.54
CA ASN A 27 -5.95 18.36 2.37
C ASN A 27 -5.63 16.99 1.76
N THR A 28 -6.55 16.48 0.95
CA THR A 28 -6.34 15.28 0.17
C THR A 28 -7.04 15.40 -1.17
N ASP A 29 -6.46 14.75 -2.19
CA ASP A 29 -7.07 14.57 -3.49
C ASP A 29 -6.53 13.28 -4.12
N LYS A 30 -6.98 12.95 -5.33
CA LYS A 30 -6.55 11.77 -6.07
C LYS A 30 -6.56 11.99 -7.58
N ILE A 31 -5.70 11.28 -8.27
CA ILE A 31 -5.70 11.14 -9.73
C ILE A 31 -5.74 9.66 -10.11
N VAL A 32 -6.10 9.37 -11.36
CA VAL A 32 -5.93 8.02 -11.93
C VAL A 32 -4.44 7.74 -12.06
N THR A 33 -4.02 6.52 -11.72
CA THR A 33 -2.63 6.11 -11.87
C THR A 33 -2.25 6.10 -13.35
N PRO A 34 -1.20 6.82 -13.75
CA PRO A 34 -0.72 6.83 -15.13
C PRO A 34 -0.20 5.47 -15.59
N ASP A 35 -0.22 5.22 -16.88
CA ASP A 35 0.14 3.96 -17.51
C ASP A 35 1.64 3.78 -17.80
N SER A 36 2.47 4.76 -17.43
CA SER A 36 3.92 4.73 -17.64
C SER A 36 4.67 5.56 -16.61
N LEU A 37 5.94 5.22 -16.39
CA LEU A 37 6.81 5.88 -15.42
C LEU A 37 6.93 7.39 -15.70
N GLU A 38 7.15 7.78 -16.96
CA GLU A 38 7.33 9.19 -17.29
C GLU A 38 6.03 10.00 -17.08
N LYS A 39 4.87 9.44 -17.44
CA LYS A 39 3.59 10.08 -17.14
C LYS A 39 3.33 10.16 -15.64
N MET A 40 3.75 9.14 -14.86
CA MET A 40 3.66 9.17 -13.40
C MET A 40 4.52 10.30 -12.83
N TYR A 41 5.77 10.43 -13.28
CA TYR A 41 6.64 11.52 -12.86
C TYR A 41 6.10 12.91 -13.25
N GLN A 42 5.51 13.03 -14.44
CA GLN A 42 4.85 14.25 -14.86
C GLN A 42 3.66 14.61 -13.95
N ALA A 43 2.79 13.65 -13.68
CA ALA A 43 1.64 13.85 -12.81
C ALA A 43 2.07 14.21 -11.38
N MET A 44 3.08 13.54 -10.82
CA MET A 44 3.66 13.90 -9.52
C MET A 44 4.27 15.32 -9.54
N GLY A 45 4.86 15.73 -10.67
CA GLY A 45 5.34 17.09 -10.86
C GLY A 45 4.23 18.12 -10.83
N GLU A 46 3.13 17.87 -11.49
CA GLU A 46 1.95 18.74 -11.47
C GLU A 46 1.39 18.87 -10.06
N ILE A 47 1.29 17.75 -9.32
CA ILE A 47 0.85 17.75 -7.91
C ILE A 47 1.80 18.61 -7.05
N TYR A 48 3.12 18.42 -7.21
CA TYR A 48 4.13 19.15 -6.45
C TYR A 48 4.09 20.65 -6.71
N HIS A 49 4.04 21.06 -8.00
CA HIS A 49 4.03 22.48 -8.38
C HIS A 49 2.72 23.20 -8.06
N ASN A 50 1.61 22.47 -8.02
CA ASN A 50 0.30 23.00 -7.61
C ASN A 50 0.07 22.98 -6.09
N CYS A 51 1.05 22.48 -5.32
CA CYS A 51 0.95 22.48 -3.86
C CYS A 51 1.09 23.91 -3.31
N ASN A 52 0.06 24.37 -2.60
CA ASN A 52 0.03 25.72 -2.00
C ASN A 52 0.87 25.83 -0.72
N TYR A 53 1.64 24.83 -0.37
CA TYR A 53 2.47 24.77 0.82
C TYR A 53 3.94 24.59 0.45
N GLU A 54 4.80 25.31 1.18
CA GLU A 54 6.23 25.04 1.14
C GLU A 54 6.50 23.72 1.88
N VAL A 55 6.73 22.63 1.12
CA VAL A 55 6.93 21.30 1.68
C VAL A 55 8.41 21.03 1.97
N THR A 56 8.67 20.47 3.13
CA THR A 56 10.03 20.09 3.58
C THR A 56 10.53 18.82 2.88
N GLY A 57 9.63 18.00 2.36
CA GLY A 57 9.93 16.74 1.69
C GLY A 57 8.69 16.07 1.13
N ILE A 58 8.92 15.01 0.36
CA ILE A 58 7.90 14.17 -0.24
C ILE A 58 8.00 12.78 0.37
N ALA A 59 6.86 12.21 0.77
CA ALA A 59 6.74 10.85 1.25
C ALA A 59 5.91 10.02 0.27
N LEU A 60 6.47 8.91 -0.22
CA LEU A 60 5.82 8.03 -1.18
C LEU A 60 5.52 6.69 -0.54
N SER A 61 4.27 6.27 -0.61
CA SER A 61 3.81 4.90 -0.41
C SER A 61 3.75 4.24 -1.79
N MET A 62 4.39 3.09 -1.96
CA MET A 62 4.52 2.42 -3.26
C MET A 62 4.24 0.92 -3.12
N PRO A 63 3.65 0.28 -4.13
CA PRO A 63 3.46 -1.18 -4.12
C PRO A 63 4.78 -1.90 -4.42
N GLY A 64 4.91 -3.13 -3.92
CA GLY A 64 6.06 -4.01 -4.17
C GLY A 64 7.14 -3.98 -3.08
N ALA A 65 8.24 -4.69 -3.31
CA ALA A 65 9.35 -4.80 -2.36
C ALA A 65 10.24 -3.54 -2.41
N VAL A 66 9.92 -2.56 -1.57
CA VAL A 66 10.57 -1.25 -1.59
C VAL A 66 11.86 -1.26 -0.79
N ASN A 67 12.98 -0.99 -1.47
CA ASN A 67 14.24 -0.67 -0.84
C ASN A 67 14.30 0.84 -0.55
N SER A 68 13.87 1.26 0.62
CA SER A 68 13.79 2.67 0.98
C SER A 68 15.14 3.34 1.17
N GLU A 69 16.21 2.57 1.41
CA GLU A 69 17.58 3.10 1.50
C GLU A 69 18.09 3.50 0.11
N VAL A 70 18.04 2.57 -0.82
CA VAL A 70 18.48 2.77 -2.21
C VAL A 70 17.49 3.63 -2.99
N GLY A 71 16.19 3.31 -2.91
CA GLY A 71 15.13 4.05 -3.59
C GLY A 71 14.55 3.36 -4.83
N ASN A 72 14.82 2.06 -4.99
CA ASN A 72 14.24 1.22 -6.04
C ASN A 72 13.18 0.26 -5.47
N ILE A 73 12.42 -0.35 -6.37
CA ILE A 73 11.38 -1.33 -6.06
C ILE A 73 11.74 -2.63 -6.75
N GLU A 74 11.79 -3.71 -5.97
CA GLU A 74 12.12 -5.05 -6.45
C GLU A 74 10.84 -5.92 -6.57
N GLY A 75 10.97 -7.08 -7.20
CA GLY A 75 9.87 -8.03 -7.35
C GLY A 75 8.88 -7.64 -8.44
N ALA A 76 7.60 -7.80 -8.16
CA ALA A 76 6.49 -7.49 -9.06
C ALA A 76 5.36 -6.79 -8.29
N SER A 77 4.60 -5.96 -8.98
CA SER A 77 3.42 -5.28 -8.44
C SER A 77 2.39 -5.03 -9.55
N ALA A 78 1.31 -4.33 -9.22
CA ALA A 78 0.32 -3.91 -10.21
C ALA A 78 0.83 -2.90 -11.26
N LEU A 79 2.04 -2.35 -11.06
CA LEU A 79 2.65 -1.34 -11.92
C LEU A 79 4.02 -1.83 -12.39
N ASP A 80 4.08 -2.54 -13.49
CA ASP A 80 5.33 -3.16 -14.00
C ASP A 80 6.44 -2.13 -14.28
N TYR A 81 6.08 -0.93 -14.65
CA TYR A 81 7.03 0.13 -15.04
C TYR A 81 7.78 0.79 -13.87
N ILE A 82 7.42 0.51 -12.61
CA ILE A 82 8.11 1.08 -11.44
C ILE A 82 9.31 0.23 -10.98
N HIS A 83 9.45 -0.99 -11.51
CA HIS A 83 10.51 -1.91 -11.13
C HIS A 83 11.82 -1.61 -11.88
N GLY A 84 12.91 -1.51 -11.15
CA GLY A 84 14.26 -1.25 -11.66
C GLY A 84 14.75 0.20 -11.53
N PRO A 85 13.99 1.25 -11.95
CA PRO A 85 14.41 2.63 -11.76
C PRO A 85 14.60 3.03 -10.29
N ASN A 86 15.54 3.95 -10.05
CA ASN A 86 15.68 4.56 -8.72
C ASN A 86 14.71 5.75 -8.59
N ILE A 87 13.46 5.44 -8.26
CA ILE A 87 12.37 6.43 -8.19
C ILE A 87 12.68 7.55 -7.20
N LYS A 88 13.27 7.21 -6.05
CA LYS A 88 13.65 8.19 -5.02
C LYS A 88 14.64 9.22 -5.57
N GLU A 89 15.71 8.76 -6.21
CA GLU A 89 16.75 9.62 -6.77
C GLU A 89 16.21 10.47 -7.93
N ASP A 90 15.43 9.88 -8.82
CA ASP A 90 14.83 10.56 -9.96
C ASP A 90 13.92 11.71 -9.52
N LEU A 91 13.06 11.46 -8.54
CA LEU A 91 12.16 12.49 -8.00
C LEU A 91 12.91 13.54 -7.18
N GLN A 92 13.95 13.16 -6.43
CA GLN A 92 14.82 14.13 -5.74
C GLN A 92 15.49 15.09 -6.73
N LYS A 93 15.98 14.58 -7.84
CA LYS A 93 16.58 15.42 -8.91
C LYS A 93 15.55 16.32 -9.57
N ARG A 94 14.35 15.80 -9.88
CA ARG A 94 13.28 16.56 -10.54
C ARG A 94 12.74 17.70 -9.69
N PHE A 95 12.58 17.48 -8.38
CA PHE A 95 11.93 18.44 -7.50
C PHE A 95 12.90 19.24 -6.60
N ASN A 96 14.18 18.90 -6.64
CA ASN A 96 15.19 19.46 -5.74
C ASN A 96 14.75 19.44 -4.26
N THR A 97 14.10 18.34 -3.86
CA THR A 97 13.47 18.17 -2.55
C THR A 97 13.77 16.75 -2.03
N LYS A 98 13.82 16.59 -0.70
CA LYS A 98 13.99 15.27 -0.09
C LYS A 98 12.79 14.37 -0.41
N VAL A 99 13.07 13.15 -0.86
CA VAL A 99 12.06 12.12 -1.12
C VAL A 99 12.34 10.91 -0.26
N SER A 100 11.32 10.41 0.43
CA SER A 100 11.31 9.12 1.12
C SER A 100 10.32 8.21 0.43
N ILE A 101 10.65 6.93 0.33
CA ILE A 101 9.83 5.92 -0.32
C ILE A 101 9.72 4.70 0.60
N GLU A 102 8.54 4.13 0.72
CA GLU A 102 8.30 2.93 1.51
C GLU A 102 7.16 2.11 0.89
N ASN A 103 7.10 0.81 1.23
CA ASN A 103 6.00 -0.05 0.85
C ASN A 103 4.68 0.39 1.52
N ASP A 104 3.54 0.18 0.85
CA ASP A 104 2.21 0.62 1.27
C ASP A 104 1.78 0.03 2.64
N ALA A 105 1.94 -1.27 2.86
CA ALA A 105 1.64 -1.90 4.14
C ALA A 105 2.58 -1.43 5.26
N ASN A 106 3.87 -1.22 4.94
CA ASN A 106 4.83 -0.64 5.87
C ASN A 106 4.48 0.82 6.23
N CYS A 107 4.01 1.62 5.27
CA CYS A 107 3.53 2.98 5.55
C CYS A 107 2.35 2.98 6.51
N ALA A 108 1.38 2.06 6.32
CA ALA A 108 0.25 1.90 7.22
C ALA A 108 0.72 1.52 8.64
N ALA A 109 1.63 0.55 8.76
CA ALA A 109 2.19 0.15 10.04
C ALA A 109 2.95 1.28 10.73
N LEU A 110 3.76 2.05 10.01
CA LEU A 110 4.44 3.22 10.55
C LEU A 110 3.47 4.28 11.07
N ALA A 111 2.36 4.50 10.38
CA ALA A 111 1.32 5.43 10.83
C ALA A 111 0.67 4.96 12.13
N GLU A 112 0.38 3.66 12.25
CA GLU A 112 -0.19 3.05 13.46
C GLU A 112 0.80 3.09 14.64
N VAL A 113 2.08 2.84 14.41
CA VAL A 113 3.13 2.97 15.44
C VAL A 113 3.32 4.43 15.86
N TRP A 114 3.15 5.36 14.94
CA TRP A 114 3.32 6.78 15.24
C TRP A 114 2.13 7.37 15.98
N LYS A 115 0.89 7.11 15.51
CA LYS A 115 -0.33 7.83 15.97
C LYS A 115 -1.54 6.93 16.20
N GLY A 116 -1.44 5.65 15.92
CA GLY A 116 -2.56 4.72 15.98
C GLY A 116 -2.42 3.67 17.07
N SER A 117 -2.95 2.48 16.79
CA SER A 117 -3.09 1.36 17.72
C SER A 117 -1.77 0.76 18.21
N GLY A 118 -0.67 0.99 17.49
CA GLY A 118 0.67 0.54 17.86
C GLY A 118 1.52 1.62 18.56
N SER A 119 0.93 2.73 19.00
CA SER A 119 1.70 3.86 19.52
C SER A 119 2.36 3.63 20.88
N ASP A 120 1.87 2.67 21.64
CA ASP A 120 2.32 2.31 23.00
C ASP A 120 3.14 1.02 23.09
N VAL A 121 3.45 0.39 21.94
CA VAL A 121 4.27 -0.83 21.87
C VAL A 121 5.50 -0.65 21.01
N ASP A 122 6.56 -1.42 21.30
CA ASP A 122 7.80 -1.39 20.55
C ASP A 122 7.80 -2.43 19.41
N ASP A 123 7.19 -3.59 19.66
CA ASP A 123 7.12 -4.71 18.73
C ASP A 123 5.67 -5.06 18.41
N CYS A 124 5.33 -5.16 17.12
CA CYS A 124 4.00 -5.54 16.69
C CYS A 124 4.00 -6.07 15.25
N MET A 125 2.91 -6.70 14.88
CA MET A 125 2.63 -7.09 13.51
C MET A 125 1.34 -6.42 13.04
N PHE A 126 1.35 -5.98 11.80
CA PHE A 126 0.18 -5.43 11.13
C PHE A 126 -0.22 -6.34 9.98
N ILE A 127 -1.50 -6.63 9.88
CA ILE A 127 -2.10 -7.37 8.78
C ILE A 127 -3.05 -6.43 8.08
N VAL A 128 -2.86 -6.27 6.79
CA VAL A 128 -3.70 -5.42 5.93
C VAL A 128 -4.46 -6.31 4.97
N SER A 129 -5.79 -6.35 5.10
CA SER A 129 -6.65 -7.07 4.16
C SER A 129 -7.26 -6.09 3.17
N GLY A 130 -6.88 -6.22 1.90
CA GLY A 130 -7.36 -5.43 0.78
C GLY A 130 -7.58 -6.32 -0.43
N THR A 131 -7.13 -5.90 -1.61
CA THR A 131 -7.11 -6.73 -2.83
C THR A 131 -6.36 -8.04 -2.58
N TRP A 132 -5.25 -7.95 -1.86
CA TRP A 132 -4.46 -9.05 -1.33
C TRP A 132 -4.30 -8.88 0.18
N ILE A 133 -3.71 -9.87 0.85
CA ILE A 133 -3.24 -9.72 2.21
C ILE A 133 -1.80 -9.24 2.17
N GLY A 134 -1.56 -8.07 2.72
CA GLY A 134 -0.25 -7.55 3.02
C GLY A 134 0.00 -7.49 4.51
N GLY A 135 1.13 -6.94 4.90
CA GLY A 135 1.42 -6.69 6.30
C GLY A 135 2.79 -6.10 6.53
N ALA A 136 3.08 -5.88 7.78
CA ALA A 136 4.38 -5.39 8.24
C ALA A 136 4.75 -6.00 9.59
N VAL A 137 6.03 -6.20 9.80
CA VAL A 137 6.60 -6.53 11.11
C VAL A 137 7.33 -5.28 11.61
N VAL A 138 6.99 -4.86 12.81
CA VAL A 138 7.65 -3.77 13.52
C VAL A 138 8.44 -4.36 14.68
N LYS A 139 9.69 -3.98 14.78
CA LYS A 139 10.58 -4.32 15.88
C LYS A 139 11.35 -3.08 16.33
N ASP A 140 11.38 -2.84 17.63
CA ASP A 140 11.98 -1.63 18.21
C ASP A 140 11.42 -0.34 17.56
N ARG A 141 10.10 -0.31 17.26
CA ARG A 141 9.38 0.77 16.57
C ARG A 141 9.82 1.05 15.12
N MET A 142 10.57 0.13 14.52
CA MET A 142 11.06 0.21 13.14
C MET A 142 10.55 -0.95 12.31
N ILE A 143 10.33 -0.71 11.01
CA ILE A 143 9.95 -1.77 10.08
C ILE A 143 11.07 -2.79 9.93
N HIS A 144 10.75 -4.04 10.22
CA HIS A 144 11.64 -5.17 9.98
C HIS A 144 11.40 -5.76 8.59
N LYS A 145 12.19 -5.34 7.61
CA LYS A 145 12.04 -5.75 6.21
C LYS A 145 12.59 -7.14 5.89
N GLY A 146 13.45 -7.67 6.76
CA GLY A 146 14.24 -8.86 6.44
C GLY A 146 15.28 -8.60 5.34
N LYS A 147 16.08 -9.62 5.03
CA LYS A 147 17.20 -9.51 4.07
C LYS A 147 16.73 -9.21 2.64
N HIS A 148 15.56 -9.69 2.26
CA HIS A 148 15.05 -9.64 0.89
C HIS A 148 13.81 -8.76 0.76
N LEU A 149 13.58 -7.83 1.70
CA LEU A 149 12.47 -6.87 1.70
C LEU A 149 11.06 -7.49 1.81
N HIS A 150 10.96 -8.77 2.20
CA HIS A 150 9.70 -9.50 2.31
C HIS A 150 9.23 -9.69 3.76
N GLY A 151 9.79 -8.95 4.71
CA GLY A 151 9.32 -8.96 6.10
C GLY A 151 7.89 -8.43 6.18
N GLY A 152 6.95 -9.27 6.64
CA GLY A 152 5.54 -8.89 6.72
C GLY A 152 4.68 -9.31 5.51
N GLU A 153 5.25 -9.96 4.51
CA GLU A 153 4.51 -10.47 3.35
C GLU A 153 3.65 -11.72 3.69
N PHE A 154 2.73 -11.55 4.66
CA PHE A 154 1.90 -12.64 5.19
C PHE A 154 0.97 -13.26 4.15
N GLY A 155 0.62 -12.51 3.12
CA GLY A 155 -0.25 -12.98 2.04
C GLY A 155 0.29 -14.19 1.28
N TYR A 156 1.61 -14.38 1.28
CA TYR A 156 2.26 -15.56 0.65
C TYR A 156 2.26 -16.81 1.54
N MET A 157 1.85 -16.70 2.81
CA MET A 157 1.74 -17.89 3.66
C MET A 157 0.75 -18.88 3.07
N VAL A 158 1.10 -20.16 3.15
CA VAL A 158 0.22 -21.26 2.69
C VAL A 158 -0.94 -21.36 3.69
N ALA A 159 -2.16 -21.11 3.21
CA ALA A 159 -3.39 -21.26 3.98
C ALA A 159 -3.97 -22.67 3.87
N LEU A 160 -3.95 -23.24 2.65
CA LEU A 160 -4.43 -24.57 2.36
C LEU A 160 -3.42 -25.29 1.47
N ASN A 161 -3.20 -26.55 1.75
CA ASN A 161 -2.33 -27.40 0.93
C ASN A 161 -3.19 -28.54 0.37
N ASP A 162 -3.21 -28.66 -0.95
CA ASP A 162 -3.84 -29.78 -1.66
C ASP A 162 -2.76 -30.77 -2.10
N LEU A 163 -2.50 -31.73 -1.21
CA LEU A 163 -1.46 -32.74 -1.43
C LEU A 163 -1.76 -33.66 -2.62
N ASP A 164 -3.04 -33.84 -2.96
CA ASP A 164 -3.44 -34.72 -4.06
C ASP A 164 -3.14 -34.10 -5.43
N ASN A 165 -3.17 -32.76 -5.52
CA ASN A 165 -2.92 -32.02 -6.74
C ASN A 165 -1.57 -31.28 -6.76
N ASP A 166 -0.70 -31.52 -5.78
CA ASP A 166 0.60 -30.83 -5.62
C ASP A 166 0.46 -29.30 -5.75
N SER A 167 -0.60 -28.76 -5.13
CA SER A 167 -0.94 -27.35 -5.19
C SER A 167 -1.14 -26.75 -3.80
N TYR A 168 -1.00 -25.44 -3.72
CA TYR A 168 -1.27 -24.71 -2.48
C TYR A 168 -2.10 -23.46 -2.77
N ILE A 169 -2.88 -23.05 -1.77
CA ILE A 169 -3.63 -21.79 -1.78
C ILE A 169 -2.98 -20.87 -0.77
N SER A 170 -2.54 -19.69 -1.22
CA SER A 170 -1.96 -18.69 -0.35
C SER A 170 -3.02 -18.01 0.52
N TRP A 171 -2.60 -17.42 1.62
CA TRP A 171 -3.53 -16.70 2.48
C TRP A 171 -4.22 -15.53 1.74
N SER A 172 -3.52 -14.81 0.88
CA SER A 172 -4.14 -13.79 0.02
C SER A 172 -5.27 -14.36 -0.84
N THR A 173 -5.06 -15.55 -1.42
CA THR A 173 -6.06 -16.20 -2.28
C THR A 173 -7.27 -16.71 -1.48
N ALA A 174 -7.06 -17.14 -0.23
CA ALA A 174 -8.10 -17.72 0.61
C ALA A 174 -8.87 -16.67 1.44
N GLY A 175 -8.21 -15.61 1.91
CA GLY A 175 -8.74 -14.75 2.96
C GLY A 175 -8.66 -13.24 2.71
N SER A 176 -8.31 -12.79 1.49
CA SER A 176 -8.34 -11.36 1.17
C SER A 176 -9.77 -10.85 0.98
N THR A 177 -9.94 -9.52 1.00
CA THR A 177 -11.23 -8.90 0.67
C THR A 177 -11.76 -9.36 -0.69
N VAL A 178 -10.88 -9.44 -1.71
CA VAL A 178 -11.29 -9.94 -3.03
C VAL A 178 -11.66 -11.43 -2.99
N ALA A 179 -10.97 -12.23 -2.19
CA ALA A 179 -11.35 -13.64 -2.01
C ALA A 179 -12.76 -13.78 -1.40
N THR A 180 -13.06 -12.96 -0.38
CA THR A 180 -14.40 -12.90 0.23
C THR A 180 -15.46 -12.50 -0.80
N VAL A 181 -15.22 -11.41 -1.56
CA VAL A 181 -16.15 -10.96 -2.62
C VAL A 181 -16.39 -12.04 -3.66
N LYS A 182 -15.35 -12.75 -4.10
CA LYS A 182 -15.47 -13.87 -5.04
C LYS A 182 -16.24 -15.05 -4.45
N GLY A 183 -16.07 -15.34 -3.17
CA GLY A 183 -16.83 -16.36 -2.45
C GLY A 183 -18.34 -16.05 -2.47
N VAL A 184 -18.69 -14.84 -2.06
CA VAL A 184 -20.09 -14.36 -2.05
C VAL A 184 -20.69 -14.36 -3.47
N ALA A 185 -19.93 -13.86 -4.46
CA ALA A 185 -20.39 -13.84 -5.86
C ALA A 185 -20.72 -15.24 -6.37
N LYS A 186 -19.91 -16.23 -6.01
CA LYS A 186 -20.13 -17.64 -6.36
C LYS A 186 -21.43 -18.17 -5.76
N GLU A 187 -21.70 -17.90 -4.49
CA GLU A 187 -22.94 -18.32 -3.82
C GLU A 187 -24.17 -17.64 -4.43
N LEU A 188 -24.04 -16.37 -4.83
CA LEU A 188 -25.10 -15.60 -5.46
C LEU A 188 -25.28 -15.89 -6.96
N GLY A 189 -24.33 -16.57 -7.60
CA GLY A 189 -24.34 -16.82 -9.04
C GLY A 189 -24.16 -15.56 -9.92
N VAL A 190 -23.40 -14.56 -9.42
CA VAL A 190 -23.16 -13.29 -10.12
C VAL A 190 -21.66 -13.07 -10.39
N ASP A 191 -21.35 -12.12 -11.27
CA ASP A 191 -19.96 -11.70 -11.48
C ASP A 191 -19.46 -10.89 -10.26
N TYR A 192 -18.33 -11.30 -9.68
CA TYR A 192 -17.74 -10.64 -8.52
C TYR A 192 -17.40 -9.15 -8.78
N GLN A 193 -17.16 -8.75 -10.03
CA GLN A 193 -16.90 -7.37 -10.40
C GLN A 193 -18.13 -6.45 -10.22
N THR A 194 -19.31 -7.02 -10.11
CA THR A 194 -20.56 -6.29 -9.85
C THR A 194 -20.82 -6.04 -8.36
N LEU A 195 -20.02 -6.63 -7.50
CA LEU A 195 -20.19 -6.55 -6.05
C LEU A 195 -19.19 -5.56 -5.44
N ASP A 196 -19.67 -4.80 -4.46
CA ASP A 196 -18.85 -3.92 -3.62
C ASP A 196 -18.55 -4.60 -2.30
N GLY A 197 -17.25 -4.75 -1.99
CA GLY A 197 -16.79 -5.42 -0.76
C GLY A 197 -17.31 -4.75 0.50
N LYS A 198 -17.40 -3.41 0.53
CA LYS A 198 -17.96 -2.69 1.68
C LYS A 198 -19.43 -3.04 1.91
N VAL A 199 -20.22 -3.09 0.84
CA VAL A 199 -21.64 -3.47 0.92
C VAL A 199 -21.79 -4.89 1.46
N ILE A 200 -20.95 -5.81 1.01
CA ILE A 200 -20.94 -7.20 1.52
C ILE A 200 -20.69 -7.21 3.05
N PHE A 201 -19.64 -6.55 3.50
CA PHE A 201 -19.30 -6.52 4.92
C PHE A 201 -20.37 -5.82 5.78
N ASP A 202 -20.98 -4.75 5.27
CA ASP A 202 -22.07 -4.05 5.96
C ASP A 202 -23.32 -4.94 6.10
N GLN A 203 -23.59 -5.82 5.13
CA GLN A 203 -24.75 -6.72 5.11
C GLN A 203 -24.51 -8.06 5.80
N ALA A 204 -23.25 -8.45 6.02
CA ALA A 204 -22.86 -9.75 6.56
C ALA A 204 -23.47 -10.03 7.96
N GLN A 205 -23.80 -9.00 8.74
CA GLN A 205 -24.39 -9.16 10.07
C GLN A 205 -25.84 -9.65 10.01
N ASP A 206 -26.55 -9.34 8.93
CA ASP A 206 -27.99 -9.60 8.81
C ASP A 206 -28.31 -10.68 7.77
N ASN A 207 -27.32 -11.14 6.99
CA ASN A 207 -27.51 -12.12 5.94
C ASN A 207 -26.45 -13.23 5.97
N PRO A 208 -26.82 -14.49 6.22
CA PRO A 208 -25.90 -15.61 6.34
C PRO A 208 -25.19 -16.02 5.03
N ILE A 209 -25.54 -15.42 3.89
CA ILE A 209 -24.87 -15.63 2.60
C ILE A 209 -23.58 -14.78 2.50
N TYR A 210 -23.52 -13.72 3.26
CA TYR A 210 -22.36 -12.81 3.30
C TYR A 210 -21.34 -13.19 4.44
#